data_bad0b5c90c05c01bbe32d91af4d0097f
#
_entry.id   bad0b5c90c05c01bbe32d91af4d0097f
#
_cell.length_a   1.000
_cell.length_b   1.000
_cell.length_c   1.000
_cell.angle_alpha   90.00
_cell.angle_beta   90.00
_cell.angle_gamma   90.00
#
_symmetry.space_group_name_H-M   'P 1'
#
loop_
_entity.id
_entity.type
_entity.pdbx_description
1 polymer ?
#
loop_
_entity_poly.entity_id
_entity_poly.type
_entity_poly.pdbx_seq_one_letter_code
_entity_poly.pdbx_strand_id
1 'polypeptide(L)'
;MRSRIVIRVEKAKTTYNLVEKTKELCSAQAQQRIPWIVFDRDQVKDFDGIVHEAKENDIHVEWSNPCFEIWLYAYFGEMPNIQDSVSCCSRFAARFKRETGHAYGKNDEDIYRRVSSAGNFEDAYRIAEKLMVRAEEDGKKPSESCPACTVHRLVKEIKDKTNS
;
A
#
# COMPACT_ATOMS: atom_id res chain seq x y z
N MET A 1 30.80 3.14 4.68
CA MET A 1 29.89 3.93 5.56
C MET A 1 28.46 3.49 5.23
N ARG A 2 27.75 2.84 6.14
CA ARG A 2 26.35 2.46 5.88
C ARG A 2 25.49 3.72 5.91
N SER A 3 24.84 4.03 4.82
CA SER A 3 23.88 5.13 4.76
C SER A 3 22.69 4.80 5.66
N ARG A 4 22.48 5.60 6.69
CA ARG A 4 21.36 5.45 7.60
C ARG A 4 20.10 6.00 6.93
N ILE A 5 19.15 5.13 6.61
CA ILE A 5 17.84 5.54 6.11
C ILE A 5 16.97 5.95 7.29
N VAL A 6 16.35 7.11 7.17
CA VAL A 6 15.35 7.58 8.14
C VAL A 6 14.01 7.66 7.41
N ILE A 7 13.03 6.92 7.90
CA ILE A 7 11.67 6.96 7.38
C ILE A 7 10.85 7.87 8.30
N ARG A 8 10.24 8.90 7.70
CA ARG A 8 9.31 9.79 8.37
C ARG A 8 7.91 9.59 7.81
N VAL A 9 6.95 9.34 8.69
CA VAL A 9 5.55 9.11 8.32
C VAL A 9 4.71 10.27 8.84
N GLU A 10 3.95 10.89 7.93
CA GLU A 10 2.97 11.93 8.24
C GLU A 10 1.58 11.42 7.83
N LYS A 11 0.64 11.44 8.78
CA LYS A 11 -0.74 11.06 8.51
C LYS A 11 -1.51 12.22 7.88
N ALA A 12 -2.05 12.02 6.69
CA ALA A 12 -3.00 12.93 6.11
C ALA A 12 -4.39 12.74 6.73
N LYS A 13 -5.10 13.83 7.00
CA LYS A 13 -6.49 13.78 7.50
C LYS A 13 -7.50 13.47 6.37
N THR A 14 -7.11 13.73 5.14
CA THR A 14 -7.94 13.59 3.93
C THR A 14 -7.05 13.34 2.72
N THR A 15 -7.60 12.77 1.67
CA THR A 15 -6.94 12.64 0.36
C THR A 15 -6.98 13.92 -0.47
N TYR A 16 -7.77 14.91 -0.04
CA TYR A 16 -7.82 16.22 -0.71
C TYR A 16 -6.48 16.94 -0.56
N ASN A 17 -5.96 17.50 -1.66
CA ASN A 17 -4.66 18.19 -1.72
C ASN A 17 -3.45 17.36 -1.22
N LEU A 18 -3.50 16.05 -1.37
CA LEU A 18 -2.45 15.15 -0.88
C LEU A 18 -1.10 15.42 -1.54
N VAL A 19 -1.08 15.68 -2.84
CA VAL A 19 0.12 16.01 -3.60
C VAL A 19 0.71 17.34 -3.15
N GLU A 20 -0.10 18.41 -3.08
CA GLU A 20 0.36 19.74 -2.64
C GLU A 20 0.93 19.69 -1.21
N LYS A 21 0.26 19.01 -0.30
CA LYS A 21 0.74 18.84 1.06
C LYS A 21 2.08 18.09 1.12
N THR A 22 2.27 17.09 0.29
CA THR A 22 3.55 16.37 0.19
C THR A 22 4.65 17.28 -0.32
N LYS A 23 4.37 18.11 -1.33
CA LYS A 23 5.32 19.13 -1.84
C LYS A 23 5.72 20.13 -0.76
N GLU A 24 4.76 20.64 0.01
CA GLU A 24 5.01 21.56 1.13
C GLU A 24 5.93 20.95 2.18
N LEU A 25 5.65 19.69 2.59
CA LEU A 25 6.46 18.96 3.56
C LEU A 25 7.89 18.70 3.06
N CYS A 26 8.08 18.48 1.76
CA CYS A 26 9.39 18.27 1.17
C CYS A 26 10.18 19.58 1.05
N SER A 27 9.53 20.68 0.66
CA SER A 27 10.18 21.99 0.46
C SER A 27 10.59 22.66 1.78
N ALA A 28 9.93 22.35 2.87
CA ALA A 28 10.21 22.91 4.20
C ALA A 28 11.53 22.40 4.83
N GLN A 29 12.27 21.54 4.16
CA GLN A 29 13.45 20.88 4.76
C GLN A 29 14.65 20.88 3.81
N ALA A 30 15.82 21.20 4.37
CA ALA A 30 17.08 21.30 3.64
C ALA A 30 17.69 19.94 3.19
N GLN A 31 17.15 18.83 3.63
CA GLN A 31 17.67 17.50 3.29
C GLN A 31 16.97 16.91 2.08
N GLN A 32 17.73 16.23 1.25
CA GLN A 32 17.18 15.46 0.11
C GLN A 32 16.22 14.37 0.61
N ARG A 33 15.01 14.35 0.08
CA ARG A 33 13.96 13.41 0.42
C ARG A 33 13.43 12.70 -0.80
N ILE A 34 12.98 11.48 -0.60
CA ILE A 34 12.22 10.70 -1.57
C ILE A 34 10.78 10.68 -1.07
N PRO A 35 9.88 11.48 -1.67
CA PRO A 35 8.50 11.57 -1.22
C PRO A 35 7.69 10.36 -1.70
N TRP A 36 6.83 9.87 -0.82
CA TRP A 36 5.88 8.80 -1.09
C TRP A 36 4.50 9.19 -0.60
N ILE A 37 3.49 8.90 -1.41
CA ILE A 37 2.07 8.95 -1.03
C ILE A 37 1.55 7.52 -0.98
N VAL A 38 0.83 7.17 0.08
CA VAL A 38 0.19 5.86 0.23
C VAL A 38 -1.25 6.07 0.63
N PHE A 39 -2.18 5.51 -0.12
CA PHE A 39 -3.61 5.65 0.16
C PHE A 39 -4.44 4.53 -0.47
N ASP A 40 -5.67 4.37 0.03
CA ASP A 40 -6.62 3.38 -0.45
C ASP A 40 -7.58 3.96 -1.47
N ARG A 41 -8.10 3.10 -2.36
CA ARG A 41 -9.20 3.45 -3.25
C ARG A 41 -10.44 3.84 -2.47
N ASP A 42 -10.92 2.97 -1.60
CA ASP A 42 -12.12 3.11 -0.78
C ASP A 42 -13.18 4.06 -1.42
N GLN A 43 -13.46 5.21 -0.79
CA GLN A 43 -14.41 6.20 -1.29
C GLN A 43 -13.74 7.45 -1.90
N VAL A 44 -12.49 7.35 -2.30
CA VAL A 44 -11.75 8.45 -2.92
C VAL A 44 -12.32 8.76 -4.30
N LYS A 45 -12.87 9.96 -4.48
CA LYS A 45 -13.59 10.33 -5.71
C LYS A 45 -12.67 10.48 -6.92
N ASP A 46 -11.50 11.09 -6.74
CA ASP A 46 -10.54 11.36 -7.82
C ASP A 46 -9.27 10.52 -7.66
N PHE A 47 -9.45 9.22 -7.51
CA PHE A 47 -8.36 8.29 -7.27
C PHE A 47 -7.29 8.31 -8.38
N ASP A 48 -7.73 8.17 -9.62
CA ASP A 48 -6.82 8.18 -10.78
C ASP A 48 -6.14 9.53 -10.96
N GLY A 49 -6.85 10.63 -10.69
CA GLY A 49 -6.28 11.97 -10.74
C GLY A 49 -5.15 12.17 -9.72
N ILE A 50 -5.33 11.71 -8.49
CA ILE A 50 -4.28 11.77 -7.45
C ILE A 50 -3.04 10.96 -7.87
N VAL A 51 -3.24 9.75 -8.39
CA VAL A 51 -2.13 8.92 -8.88
C VAL A 51 -1.39 9.60 -10.03
N HIS A 52 -2.11 10.17 -10.98
CA HIS A 52 -1.52 10.88 -12.11
C HIS A 52 -0.75 12.13 -11.64
N GLU A 53 -1.37 12.97 -10.84
CA GLU A 53 -0.77 14.22 -10.32
C GLU A 53 0.51 13.94 -9.51
N ALA A 54 0.51 12.90 -8.68
CA ALA A 54 1.70 12.51 -7.93
C ALA A 54 2.87 12.16 -8.87
N LYS A 55 2.62 11.37 -9.90
CA LYS A 55 3.63 10.98 -10.90
C LYS A 55 4.16 12.19 -11.67
N GLU A 56 3.30 13.12 -12.07
CA GLU A 56 3.69 14.37 -12.76
C GLU A 56 4.58 15.28 -11.89
N ASN A 57 4.52 15.12 -10.57
CA ASN A 57 5.33 15.89 -9.61
C ASN A 57 6.51 15.09 -9.02
N ASP A 58 6.92 13.98 -9.66
CA ASP A 58 8.01 13.11 -9.20
C ASP A 58 7.81 12.59 -7.76
N ILE A 59 6.57 12.38 -7.36
CA ILE A 59 6.18 11.78 -6.08
C ILE A 59 5.83 10.33 -6.33
N HIS A 60 6.49 9.43 -5.62
CA HIS A 60 6.10 8.02 -5.63
C HIS A 60 4.71 7.86 -5.02
N VAL A 61 3.86 7.08 -5.67
CA VAL A 61 2.49 6.85 -5.22
C VAL A 61 2.19 5.37 -5.22
N GLU A 62 1.82 4.89 -4.06
CA GLU A 62 1.39 3.50 -3.88
C GLU A 62 -0.02 3.46 -3.32
N TRP A 63 -0.77 2.47 -3.77
CA TRP A 63 -2.19 2.39 -3.47
C TRP A 63 -2.66 0.95 -3.34
N SER A 64 -3.84 0.81 -2.74
CA SER A 64 -4.58 -0.44 -2.66
C SER A 64 -6.04 -0.25 -3.10
N ASN A 65 -6.58 -1.26 -3.74
CA ASN A 65 -7.94 -1.28 -4.24
C ASN A 65 -8.53 -2.69 -3.99
N PRO A 66 -9.58 -2.82 -3.17
CA PRO A 66 -10.45 -1.77 -2.62
C PRO A 66 -9.90 -1.06 -1.38
N CYS A 67 -9.08 -1.69 -0.55
CA CYS A 67 -8.50 -1.15 0.67
C CYS A 67 -7.18 -1.84 1.04
N PHE A 68 -6.48 -1.33 2.06
CA PHE A 68 -5.15 -1.80 2.45
C PHE A 68 -5.12 -3.27 2.86
N GLU A 69 -6.20 -3.78 3.42
CA GLU A 69 -6.32 -5.17 3.85
C GLU A 69 -6.12 -6.17 2.70
N ILE A 70 -6.34 -5.76 1.44
CA ILE A 70 -6.07 -6.62 0.28
C ILE A 70 -4.58 -6.96 0.13
N TRP A 71 -3.70 -6.01 0.46
CA TRP A 71 -2.26 -6.25 0.53
C TRP A 71 -1.88 -7.22 1.64
N LEU A 72 -2.43 -7.02 2.83
CA LEU A 72 -2.19 -7.90 3.96
C LEU A 72 -2.70 -9.33 3.69
N TYR A 73 -3.79 -9.44 2.95
CA TYR A 73 -4.36 -10.73 2.54
C TYR A 73 -3.38 -11.56 1.70
N ALA A 74 -2.62 -10.90 0.85
CA ALA A 74 -1.64 -11.55 -0.03
C ALA A 74 -0.55 -12.32 0.72
N TYR A 75 -0.22 -11.93 1.95
CA TYR A 75 0.70 -12.68 2.81
C TYR A 75 0.23 -14.10 3.09
N PHE A 76 -1.07 -14.35 3.05
CA PHE A 76 -1.66 -15.68 3.25
C PHE A 76 -1.81 -16.48 1.96
N GLY A 77 -1.10 -16.09 0.91
CA GLY A 77 -0.98 -16.81 -0.34
C GLY A 77 -2.07 -16.56 -1.37
N GLU A 78 -2.96 -15.59 -1.12
CA GLU A 78 -4.01 -15.21 -2.07
C GLU A 78 -4.36 -13.73 -2.01
N MET A 79 -4.86 -13.20 -3.12
CA MET A 79 -5.54 -11.90 -3.20
C MET A 79 -6.92 -12.17 -3.81
N PRO A 80 -7.93 -12.37 -2.97
CA PRO A 80 -9.24 -12.83 -3.43
C PRO A 80 -9.96 -11.76 -4.26
N ASN A 81 -10.80 -12.21 -5.18
CA ASN A 81 -11.61 -11.32 -6.01
C ASN A 81 -12.72 -10.64 -5.19
N ILE A 82 -12.36 -9.55 -4.52
CA ILE A 82 -13.23 -8.73 -3.69
C ILE A 82 -13.21 -7.32 -4.26
N GLN A 83 -14.41 -6.75 -4.48
CA GLN A 83 -14.57 -5.48 -5.18
C GLN A 83 -14.93 -4.30 -4.27
N ASP A 84 -15.15 -4.53 -2.98
CA ASP A 84 -15.52 -3.50 -2.01
C ASP A 84 -14.77 -3.64 -0.69
N SER A 85 -14.59 -2.50 -0.01
CA SER A 85 -13.82 -2.41 1.24
C SER A 85 -14.48 -3.15 2.40
N VAL A 86 -15.80 -3.14 2.49
CA VAL A 86 -16.54 -3.78 3.60
C VAL A 86 -16.32 -5.29 3.55
N SER A 87 -16.55 -5.89 2.39
CA SER A 87 -16.32 -7.32 2.17
C SER A 87 -14.85 -7.69 2.35
N CYS A 88 -13.93 -6.84 1.88
CA CYS A 88 -12.50 -7.06 2.02
C CYS A 88 -12.08 -7.09 3.50
N CYS A 89 -12.45 -6.08 4.27
CA CYS A 89 -12.13 -6.01 5.70
C CYS A 89 -12.73 -7.19 6.48
N SER A 90 -13.98 -7.55 6.21
CA SER A 90 -14.66 -8.66 6.89
C SER A 90 -13.98 -10.01 6.60
N ARG A 91 -13.71 -10.30 5.33
CA ARG A 91 -13.05 -11.55 4.93
C ARG A 91 -11.59 -11.59 5.40
N PHE A 92 -10.89 -10.47 5.36
CA PHE A 92 -9.54 -10.37 5.91
C PHE A 92 -9.53 -10.66 7.42
N ALA A 93 -10.44 -10.06 8.18
CA ALA A 93 -10.55 -10.29 9.63
C ALA A 93 -10.73 -11.78 9.97
N ALA A 94 -11.59 -12.48 9.24
CA ALA A 94 -11.81 -13.92 9.41
C ALA A 94 -10.54 -14.73 9.05
N ARG A 95 -9.89 -14.39 7.94
CA ARG A 95 -8.65 -15.04 7.52
C ARG A 95 -7.52 -14.79 8.52
N PHE A 96 -7.33 -13.55 8.95
CA PHE A 96 -6.32 -13.16 9.91
C PHE A 96 -6.47 -13.92 11.23
N LYS A 97 -7.69 -14.01 11.77
CA LYS A 97 -7.96 -14.80 12.99
C LYS A 97 -7.61 -16.27 12.82
N ARG A 98 -7.93 -16.85 11.67
CA ARG A 98 -7.61 -18.26 11.38
C ARG A 98 -6.10 -18.51 11.31
N GLU A 99 -5.36 -17.63 10.66
CA GLU A 99 -3.92 -17.80 10.42
C GLU A 99 -3.05 -17.40 11.62
N THR A 100 -3.48 -16.40 12.39
CA THR A 100 -2.68 -15.83 13.49
C THR A 100 -3.19 -16.20 14.88
N GLY A 101 -4.43 -16.63 15.00
CA GLY A 101 -5.10 -16.83 16.29
C GLY A 101 -5.58 -15.57 16.99
N HIS A 102 -5.36 -14.40 16.39
CA HIS A 102 -5.70 -13.08 16.96
C HIS A 102 -6.88 -12.44 16.23
N ALA A 103 -7.70 -11.68 16.95
CA ALA A 103 -8.70 -10.84 16.33
C ALA A 103 -8.03 -9.68 15.57
N TYR A 104 -8.56 -9.35 14.38
CA TYR A 104 -8.09 -8.21 13.61
C TYR A 104 -8.61 -6.89 14.18
N GLY A 105 -7.72 -5.91 14.31
CA GLY A 105 -8.04 -4.53 14.67
C GLY A 105 -7.21 -3.56 13.84
N LYS A 106 -7.83 -2.55 13.24
CA LYS A 106 -7.14 -1.56 12.38
C LYS A 106 -6.03 -0.77 13.09
N ASN A 107 -6.11 -0.66 14.41
CA ASN A 107 -5.13 0.06 15.24
C ASN A 107 -4.13 -0.89 15.94
N ASP A 108 -4.08 -2.16 15.53
CA ASP A 108 -3.14 -3.12 16.08
C ASP A 108 -1.73 -2.80 15.60
N GLU A 109 -0.88 -2.32 16.49
CA GLU A 109 0.53 -1.98 16.19
C GLU A 109 1.36 -3.21 15.81
N ASP A 110 0.92 -4.40 16.18
CA ASP A 110 1.57 -5.68 15.88
C ASP A 110 1.09 -6.33 14.57
N ILE A 111 0.18 -5.70 13.83
CA ILE A 111 -0.44 -6.33 12.66
C ILE A 111 0.58 -6.83 11.65
N TYR A 112 1.57 -6.01 11.33
CA TYR A 112 2.61 -6.38 10.36
C TYR A 112 3.43 -7.57 10.85
N ARG A 113 3.83 -7.57 12.10
CA ARG A 113 4.57 -8.68 12.73
C ARG A 113 3.77 -9.98 12.69
N ARG A 114 2.48 -9.93 13.02
CA ARG A 114 1.59 -11.09 13.00
C ARG A 114 1.37 -11.64 11.60
N VAL A 115 1.10 -10.78 10.63
CA VAL A 115 0.92 -11.15 9.23
C VAL A 115 2.22 -11.73 8.65
N SER A 116 3.37 -11.10 8.92
CA SER A 116 4.66 -11.56 8.44
C SER A 116 5.09 -12.90 9.05
N SER A 117 4.71 -13.16 10.32
CA SER A 117 5.00 -14.44 10.98
C SER A 117 4.11 -15.58 10.50
N ALA A 118 2.86 -15.30 10.18
CA ALA A 118 1.89 -16.29 9.73
C ALA A 118 1.88 -16.49 8.20
N GLY A 119 2.39 -15.52 7.45
CA GLY A 119 2.42 -15.50 5.99
C GLY A 119 3.84 -15.37 5.43
N ASN A 120 3.91 -15.03 4.14
CA ASN A 120 5.16 -14.94 3.40
C ASN A 120 5.18 -13.70 2.50
N PHE A 121 6.20 -12.84 2.70
CA PHE A 121 6.37 -11.62 1.89
C PHE A 121 6.61 -11.91 0.41
N GLU A 122 7.44 -12.90 0.08
CA GLU A 122 7.77 -13.20 -1.31
C GLU A 122 6.54 -13.67 -2.09
N ASP A 123 5.67 -14.46 -1.46
CA ASP A 123 4.39 -14.85 -2.04
C ASP A 123 3.46 -13.64 -2.20
N ALA A 124 3.37 -12.79 -1.19
CA ALA A 124 2.57 -11.56 -1.24
C ALA A 124 3.04 -10.64 -2.39
N TYR A 125 4.34 -10.42 -2.50
CA TYR A 125 4.94 -9.63 -3.56
C TYR A 125 4.61 -10.20 -4.94
N ARG A 126 4.86 -11.49 -5.14
CA ARG A 126 4.63 -12.19 -6.40
C ARG A 126 3.17 -12.12 -6.85
N ILE A 127 2.24 -12.30 -5.93
CA ILE A 127 0.79 -12.22 -6.21
C ILE A 127 0.39 -10.81 -6.61
N ALA A 128 0.80 -9.82 -5.83
CA ALA A 128 0.48 -8.42 -6.10
C ALA A 128 1.07 -7.94 -7.43
N GLU A 129 2.35 -8.23 -7.69
CA GLU A 129 3.02 -7.84 -8.94
C GLU A 129 2.38 -8.50 -10.17
N LYS A 130 2.05 -9.78 -10.09
CA LYS A 130 1.37 -10.50 -11.18
C LYS A 130 0.03 -9.86 -11.55
N LEU A 131 -0.77 -9.47 -10.55
CA LEU A 131 -2.05 -8.79 -10.79
C LEU A 131 -1.86 -7.40 -11.39
N MET A 132 -0.85 -6.66 -10.93
CA MET A 132 -0.55 -5.33 -11.47
C MET A 132 -0.04 -5.40 -12.91
N VAL A 133 0.91 -6.27 -13.22
CA VAL A 133 1.42 -6.46 -14.59
C VAL A 133 0.26 -6.79 -15.53
N ARG A 134 -0.63 -7.71 -15.13
CA ARG A 134 -1.79 -8.06 -15.95
C ARG A 134 -2.74 -6.88 -16.15
N ALA A 135 -3.00 -6.09 -15.10
CA ALA A 135 -3.85 -4.90 -15.21
C ALA A 135 -3.24 -3.84 -16.13
N GLU A 136 -1.92 -3.65 -16.07
CA GLU A 136 -1.18 -2.74 -16.95
C GLU A 136 -1.19 -3.21 -18.40
N GLU A 137 -1.00 -4.51 -18.66
CA GLU A 137 -1.11 -5.13 -20.00
C GLU A 137 -2.52 -4.98 -20.58
N ASP A 138 -3.55 -5.09 -19.75
CA ASP A 138 -4.96 -4.88 -20.14
C ASP A 138 -5.32 -3.39 -20.30
N GLY A 139 -4.39 -2.45 -20.06
CA GLY A 139 -4.60 -1.01 -20.16
C GLY A 139 -5.55 -0.43 -19.10
N LYS A 140 -5.72 -1.12 -17.98
CA LYS A 140 -6.61 -0.69 -16.90
C LYS A 140 -6.03 0.48 -16.12
N LYS A 141 -6.89 1.44 -15.77
CA LYS A 141 -6.57 2.49 -14.82
C LYS A 141 -6.48 1.92 -13.39
N PRO A 142 -5.80 2.60 -12.45
CA PRO A 142 -5.75 2.19 -11.06
C PRO A 142 -7.13 1.93 -10.45
N SER A 143 -8.12 2.80 -10.71
CA SER A 143 -9.49 2.64 -10.22
C SER A 143 -10.22 1.41 -10.78
N GLU A 144 -9.82 0.93 -11.95
CA GLU A 144 -10.39 -0.23 -12.63
C GLU A 144 -9.69 -1.55 -12.24
N SER A 145 -8.53 -1.44 -11.59
CA SER A 145 -7.71 -2.57 -11.15
C SER A 145 -8.12 -2.98 -9.73
N CYS A 146 -9.05 -3.93 -9.64
CA CYS A 146 -9.58 -4.43 -8.37
C CYS A 146 -9.87 -5.94 -8.44
N PRO A 147 -9.34 -6.76 -7.54
CA PRO A 147 -8.40 -6.41 -6.46
C PRO A 147 -6.99 -6.15 -7.00
N ALA A 148 -6.33 -5.15 -6.46
CA ALA A 148 -4.94 -4.87 -6.79
C ALA A 148 -4.29 -3.95 -5.74
N CYS A 149 -2.98 -3.94 -5.68
CA CYS A 149 -2.23 -2.95 -4.92
C CYS A 149 -0.83 -2.76 -5.51
N THR A 150 -0.22 -1.62 -5.25
CA THR A 150 1.18 -1.31 -5.58
C THR A 150 2.06 -1.16 -4.33
N VAL A 151 1.47 -1.27 -3.14
CA VAL A 151 2.16 -1.14 -1.83
C VAL A 151 3.34 -2.12 -1.70
N HIS A 152 3.27 -3.29 -2.34
CA HIS A 152 4.37 -4.26 -2.37
C HIS A 152 5.68 -3.66 -2.91
N ARG A 153 5.61 -2.70 -3.82
CA ARG A 153 6.78 -2.01 -4.39
C ARG A 153 7.47 -1.14 -3.35
N LEU A 154 6.70 -0.40 -2.54
CA LEU A 154 7.23 0.38 -1.42
C LEU A 154 7.86 -0.53 -0.35
N VAL A 155 7.17 -1.60 0.03
CA VAL A 155 7.68 -2.53 1.03
C VAL A 155 9.00 -3.17 0.58
N LYS A 156 9.08 -3.55 -0.70
CA LYS A 156 10.33 -4.06 -1.28
C LYS A 156 11.46 -3.03 -1.23
N GLU A 157 11.18 -1.80 -1.62
CA GLU A 157 12.16 -0.69 -1.58
C GLU A 157 12.72 -0.49 -0.17
N ILE A 158 11.84 -0.48 0.84
CA ILE A 158 12.24 -0.37 2.25
C ILE A 158 13.12 -1.54 2.66
N LYS A 159 12.71 -2.78 2.34
CA LYS A 159 13.47 -3.98 2.67
C LYS A 159 14.85 -3.99 2.02
N ASP A 160 14.93 -3.66 0.75
CA ASP A 160 16.19 -3.64 0.00
C ASP A 160 17.17 -2.61 0.60
N LYS A 161 16.68 -1.43 0.97
CA LYS A 161 17.49 -0.36 1.56
C LYS A 161 17.87 -0.60 3.02
N THR A 162 17.09 -1.35 3.78
CA THR A 162 17.37 -1.65 5.18
C THR A 162 18.26 -2.88 5.35
N ASN A 163 18.28 -3.78 4.37
CA ASN A 163 19.11 -4.99 4.36
C ASN A 163 20.49 -4.78 3.67
N SER A 164 20.69 -3.62 3.06
CA SER A 164 21.96 -3.19 2.46
C SER A 164 22.80 -2.48 3.51
#